data_38372fea4e5a4ef0a9726ba37fdad14b
#
_entry.id   38372fea4e5a4ef0a9726ba37fdad14b
#
_cell.length_a   1.000
_cell.length_b   1.000
_cell.length_c   1.000
_cell.angle_alpha   90.00
_cell.angle_beta   90.00
_cell.angle_gamma   90.00
#
_symmetry.space_group_name_H-M   'P 1'
#
loop_
_entity.id
_entity.type
_entity.pdbx_description
1 polymer ?
#
loop_
_entity_poly.entity_id
_entity_poly.type
_entity_poly.pdbx_seq_one_letter_code
_entity_poly.pdbx_strand_id
1 'polypeptide(L)'
;MTKDMHYTLFELNNLVRQTIEQTLSEEYWVEAELSEARQVNGHCYMELVEKDDLHNTPVAKASAKCWRGTWSRILPKFMTVTGAQPRAGMKVLMKVYPQFHEAYGFSWIVTDIDPTYTLGDMARRRQEIVRRLKDEGVFDLNKQLPLPLFAQRIAVVSSQTAAGLGDFCHQLTHNGYGFAFTIELFTATMQGEGVEQSVVAALNDIYNVADQYDCVVIIRGGGATSDLSGFDSLMLAENIANFPLPVITGIGHDRDETVADMVAHTRVKTPTAAAALLIDNLKAVADRIDTAARRIHDNTRLLMQRETQRLDRITHLIPTYLSLVTTRQTSRLDTLSSRLATAATTAVERQSVRLQMAEGRIRPAVDRRMTAERHRIEMMSQRLAALDPQLLLSRGYSITTLNGKAVTDSCQLSPGDVVETRLAKGRVEAKTVAVYKG
;
A
#
# COMPACT_ATOMS: atom_id res chain seq x y z
N MET A 1 -4.38 73.31 -8.10
CA MET A 1 -4.35 72.57 -9.37
C MET A 1 -3.22 71.59 -9.25
N THR A 2 -3.52 70.38 -8.84
CA THR A 2 -2.58 69.26 -8.81
C THR A 2 -2.31 68.87 -10.25
N LYS A 3 -1.10 69.08 -10.72
CA LYS A 3 -0.60 68.65 -12.03
C LYS A 3 -0.77 67.11 -12.07
N ASP A 4 -1.63 66.62 -12.94
CA ASP A 4 -1.75 65.20 -13.21
C ASP A 4 -0.39 64.69 -13.68
N MET A 5 0.36 64.05 -12.77
CA MET A 5 1.63 63.39 -13.11
C MET A 5 1.30 62.13 -13.87
N HIS A 6 1.51 62.15 -15.15
CA HIS A 6 1.42 60.92 -15.98
C HIS A 6 2.75 60.18 -15.88
N TYR A 7 2.68 58.93 -15.40
CA TYR A 7 3.81 58.01 -15.39
C TYR A 7 3.68 57.02 -16.57
N THR A 8 4.76 56.69 -17.17
CA THR A 8 4.82 55.51 -18.01
C THR A 8 4.73 54.25 -17.12
N LEU A 9 4.32 53.12 -17.66
CA LEU A 9 4.27 51.87 -16.92
C LEU A 9 5.66 51.53 -16.35
N PHE A 10 6.74 51.79 -17.10
CA PHE A 10 8.09 51.54 -16.65
C PHE A 10 8.47 52.42 -15.46
N GLU A 11 8.15 53.70 -15.52
CA GLU A 11 8.44 54.61 -14.39
C GLU A 11 7.66 54.25 -13.12
N LEU A 12 6.41 53.86 -13.27
CA LEU A 12 5.60 53.41 -12.13
C LEU A 12 6.14 52.10 -11.55
N ASN A 13 6.49 51.12 -12.41
CA ASN A 13 7.08 49.88 -11.97
C ASN A 13 8.46 50.07 -11.32
N ASN A 14 9.26 51.02 -11.79
CA ASN A 14 10.54 51.37 -11.19
C ASN A 14 10.35 51.97 -9.79
N LEU A 15 9.33 52.82 -9.59
CA LEU A 15 8.97 53.35 -8.27
C LEU A 15 8.57 52.20 -7.30
N VAL A 16 7.76 51.27 -7.78
CA VAL A 16 7.40 50.07 -7.02
C VAL A 16 8.64 49.26 -6.62
N ARG A 17 9.56 49.02 -7.56
CA ARG A 17 10.82 48.34 -7.29
C ARG A 17 11.61 49.03 -6.21
N GLN A 18 11.85 50.33 -6.37
CA GLN A 18 12.61 51.15 -5.37
C GLN A 18 11.97 51.09 -3.99
N THR A 19 10.64 51.18 -3.92
CA THR A 19 9.91 51.14 -2.65
C THR A 19 10.09 49.76 -1.98
N ILE A 20 10.02 48.68 -2.74
CA ILE A 20 10.22 47.33 -2.23
C ILE A 20 11.66 47.15 -1.73
N GLU A 21 12.66 47.55 -2.53
CA GLU A 21 14.08 47.44 -2.17
C GLU A 21 14.45 48.23 -0.94
N GLN A 22 13.81 49.40 -0.76
CA GLN A 22 14.05 50.24 0.43
C GLN A 22 13.36 49.77 1.70
N THR A 23 12.16 49.16 1.54
CA THR A 23 11.34 48.77 2.69
C THR A 23 11.62 47.36 3.14
N LEU A 24 11.91 46.45 2.21
CA LEU A 24 12.15 45.04 2.45
C LEU A 24 13.57 44.66 2.03
N SER A 25 14.56 45.24 2.69
CA SER A 25 15.99 45.08 2.35
C SER A 25 16.64 43.83 2.93
N GLU A 26 15.93 43.09 3.80
CA GLU A 26 16.44 41.90 4.50
C GLU A 26 16.00 40.61 3.85
N GLU A 27 16.63 39.53 4.27
CA GLU A 27 16.18 38.15 3.96
C GLU A 27 15.25 37.66 5.08
N TYR A 28 14.16 37.06 4.70
CA TYR A 28 13.11 36.58 5.61
C TYR A 28 12.97 35.05 5.53
N TRP A 29 12.80 34.41 6.68
CA TRP A 29 12.37 33.04 6.72
C TRP A 29 10.85 32.97 6.59
N VAL A 30 10.36 32.24 5.59
CA VAL A 30 8.95 32.11 5.27
C VAL A 30 8.56 30.66 5.25
N GLU A 31 7.53 30.33 6.01
CA GLU A 31 6.84 29.03 5.95
C GLU A 31 5.78 29.11 4.84
N ALA A 32 5.79 28.14 3.93
CA ALA A 32 4.79 28.04 2.89
C ALA A 32 4.63 26.58 2.41
N GLU A 33 3.50 26.27 1.80
CA GLU A 33 3.31 25.04 1.03
C GLU A 33 3.67 25.32 -0.43
N LEU A 34 4.40 24.41 -1.06
CA LEU A 34 4.65 24.45 -2.49
C LEU A 34 3.39 23.98 -3.23
N SER A 35 2.77 24.83 -4.03
CA SER A 35 1.73 24.40 -4.97
C SER A 35 2.32 23.91 -6.30
N GLU A 36 3.49 24.43 -6.66
CA GLU A 36 4.26 23.98 -7.83
C GLU A 36 5.77 24.17 -7.53
N ALA A 37 6.58 23.23 -8.03
CA ALA A 37 8.03 23.38 -8.07
C ALA A 37 8.55 22.79 -9.39
N ARG A 38 9.04 23.64 -10.29
CA ARG A 38 9.48 23.24 -11.61
C ARG A 38 10.90 23.71 -11.89
N GLN A 39 11.75 22.79 -12.31
CA GLN A 39 13.11 23.12 -12.71
C GLN A 39 13.17 23.36 -14.22
N VAL A 40 13.70 24.53 -14.62
CA VAL A 40 13.90 24.91 -16.03
C VAL A 40 15.29 25.52 -16.17
N ASN A 41 16.10 24.97 -17.06
CA ASN A 41 17.48 25.43 -17.34
C ASN A 41 18.37 25.54 -16.09
N GLY A 42 18.12 24.72 -15.07
CA GLY A 42 18.83 24.70 -13.80
C GLY A 42 18.33 25.71 -12.77
N HIS A 43 17.37 26.56 -13.08
CA HIS A 43 16.63 27.40 -12.14
C HIS A 43 15.42 26.65 -11.63
N CYS A 44 15.00 26.93 -10.39
CA CYS A 44 13.76 26.39 -9.86
C CYS A 44 12.72 27.52 -9.74
N TYR A 45 11.57 27.29 -10.36
CA TYR A 45 10.40 28.15 -10.26
C TYR A 45 9.39 27.48 -9.35
N MET A 46 8.96 28.19 -8.33
CA MET A 46 8.09 27.69 -7.29
C MET A 46 6.88 28.60 -7.14
N GLU A 47 5.76 28.01 -6.80
CA GLU A 47 4.59 28.72 -6.39
C GLU A 47 4.31 28.38 -4.92
N LEU A 48 4.29 29.43 -4.10
CA LEU A 48 4.09 29.35 -2.66
C LEU A 48 2.64 29.62 -2.35
N VAL A 49 2.07 28.81 -1.46
CA VAL A 49 0.70 28.97 -1.00
C VAL A 49 0.68 28.79 0.53
N GLU A 50 -0.05 29.65 1.19
CA GLU A 50 -0.50 29.46 2.56
C GLU A 50 -1.99 29.16 2.53
N LYS A 51 -2.42 28.11 3.19
CA LYS A 51 -3.81 27.67 3.25
C LYS A 51 -4.37 27.90 4.65
N ASP A 52 -5.66 28.20 4.74
CA ASP A 52 -6.38 28.19 6.01
C ASP A 52 -6.49 26.75 6.53
N ASP A 53 -6.13 26.54 7.79
CA ASP A 53 -6.16 25.22 8.46
C ASP A 53 -7.58 24.61 8.52
N LEU A 54 -8.64 25.44 8.45
CA LEU A 54 -10.02 24.99 8.57
C LEU A 54 -10.66 24.62 7.21
N HIS A 55 -10.36 25.39 6.15
CA HIS A 55 -11.07 25.28 4.88
C HIS A 55 -10.19 24.87 3.71
N ASN A 56 -8.89 24.66 3.93
CA ASN A 56 -7.89 24.35 2.88
C ASN A 56 -7.90 25.35 1.69
N THR A 57 -8.38 26.58 1.93
CA THR A 57 -8.43 27.66 0.95
C THR A 57 -7.14 28.47 0.98
N PRO A 58 -6.60 28.91 -0.16
CA PRO A 58 -5.43 29.75 -0.19
C PRO A 58 -5.70 31.13 0.45
N VAL A 59 -4.99 31.40 1.52
CA VAL A 59 -5.00 32.72 2.20
C VAL A 59 -3.96 33.65 1.58
N ALA A 60 -2.82 33.08 1.16
CA ALA A 60 -1.77 33.80 0.46
C ALA A 60 -1.19 32.94 -0.67
N LYS A 61 -0.78 33.62 -1.74
CA LYS A 61 -0.13 32.99 -2.89
C LYS A 61 0.96 33.92 -3.43
N ALA A 62 2.12 33.36 -3.72
CA ALA A 62 3.24 34.11 -4.25
C ALA A 62 4.13 33.26 -5.17
N SER A 63 4.71 33.90 -6.18
CA SER A 63 5.73 33.28 -7.01
C SER A 63 7.09 33.38 -6.33
N ALA A 64 7.85 32.30 -6.36
CA ALA A 64 9.23 32.27 -5.88
C ALA A 64 10.16 31.69 -6.95
N LYS A 65 11.42 32.14 -6.93
CA LYS A 65 12.45 31.72 -7.87
C LYS A 65 13.73 31.40 -7.12
N CYS A 66 14.38 30.31 -7.47
CA CYS A 66 15.71 30.00 -7.01
C CYS A 66 16.65 29.92 -8.20
N TRP A 67 17.67 30.76 -8.18
CA TRP A 67 18.62 30.84 -9.28
C TRP A 67 19.54 29.62 -9.31
N ARG A 68 20.03 29.26 -10.50
CA ARG A 68 20.84 28.06 -10.77
C ARG A 68 21.98 27.85 -9.78
N GLY A 69 22.76 28.90 -9.48
CA GLY A 69 23.90 28.81 -8.58
C GLY A 69 23.50 28.47 -7.14
N THR A 70 22.40 29.01 -6.67
CA THR A 70 21.83 28.73 -5.34
C THR A 70 21.13 27.36 -5.33
N TRP A 71 20.36 27.06 -6.37
CA TRP A 71 19.64 25.79 -6.49
C TRP A 71 20.57 24.58 -6.52
N SER A 72 21.69 24.66 -7.24
CA SER A 72 22.68 23.58 -7.29
C SER A 72 23.32 23.27 -5.93
N ARG A 73 23.27 24.17 -4.98
CA ARG A 73 23.73 23.99 -3.59
C ARG A 73 22.60 23.49 -2.69
N ILE A 74 21.40 24.06 -2.84
CA ILE A 74 20.25 23.74 -1.96
C ILE A 74 19.70 22.33 -2.26
N LEU A 75 19.52 22.00 -3.54
CA LEU A 75 18.89 20.75 -3.94
C LEU A 75 19.60 19.50 -3.37
N PRO A 76 20.94 19.32 -3.48
CA PRO A 76 21.61 18.17 -2.88
C PRO A 76 21.48 18.11 -1.36
N LYS A 77 21.60 19.27 -0.67
CA LYS A 77 21.42 19.38 0.79
C LYS A 77 20.01 18.94 1.19
N PHE A 78 19.00 19.43 0.49
CA PHE A 78 17.60 19.11 0.74
C PHE A 78 17.32 17.62 0.51
N MET A 79 17.77 17.06 -0.62
CA MET A 79 17.59 15.64 -0.96
C MET A 79 18.31 14.70 0.01
N THR A 80 19.48 15.09 0.51
CA THR A 80 20.22 14.25 1.48
C THR A 80 19.45 14.10 2.79
N VAL A 81 18.73 15.13 3.23
CA VAL A 81 18.00 15.12 4.51
C VAL A 81 16.58 14.59 4.36
N THR A 82 15.86 15.03 3.32
CA THR A 82 14.43 14.68 3.14
C THR A 82 14.20 13.42 2.30
N GLY A 83 15.22 12.96 1.59
CA GLY A 83 15.10 11.85 0.63
C GLY A 83 14.35 12.19 -0.65
N ALA A 84 13.82 13.39 -0.81
CA ALA A 84 12.98 13.81 -1.93
C ALA A 84 13.40 15.18 -2.49
N GLN A 85 13.00 15.46 -3.73
CA GLN A 85 13.10 16.82 -4.28
C GLN A 85 11.93 17.67 -3.79
N PRO A 86 12.12 19.00 -3.65
CA PRO A 86 11.01 19.91 -3.39
C PRO A 86 9.94 19.80 -4.48
N ARG A 87 8.69 19.57 -4.07
CA ARG A 87 7.57 19.36 -4.99
C ARG A 87 6.27 19.89 -4.43
N ALA A 88 5.22 19.91 -5.23
CA ALA A 88 3.89 20.30 -4.80
C ALA A 88 3.42 19.50 -3.56
N GLY A 89 2.72 20.17 -2.66
CA GLY A 89 2.20 19.64 -1.41
C GLY A 89 3.19 19.57 -0.25
N MET A 90 4.47 19.90 -0.45
CA MET A 90 5.45 19.98 0.63
C MET A 90 5.37 21.31 1.35
N LYS A 91 5.32 21.29 2.69
CA LYS A 91 5.58 22.47 3.52
C LYS A 91 7.08 22.67 3.65
N VAL A 92 7.52 23.88 3.38
CA VAL A 92 8.93 24.27 3.38
C VAL A 92 9.13 25.56 4.19
N LEU A 93 10.25 25.62 4.88
CA LEU A 93 10.75 26.85 5.49
C LEU A 93 11.87 27.37 4.61
N MET A 94 11.63 28.50 3.96
CA MET A 94 12.56 29.06 2.98
C MET A 94 13.03 30.42 3.40
N LYS A 95 14.29 30.70 3.12
CA LYS A 95 14.88 32.03 3.25
C LYS A 95 14.74 32.74 1.93
N VAL A 96 14.06 33.86 1.93
CA VAL A 96 13.69 34.59 0.72
C VAL A 96 13.96 36.10 0.88
N TYR A 97 14.20 36.77 -0.24
CA TYR A 97 14.15 38.24 -0.32
C TYR A 97 13.25 38.64 -1.50
N PRO A 98 12.61 39.83 -1.41
CA PRO A 98 11.71 40.27 -2.46
C PRO A 98 12.50 40.84 -3.65
N GLN A 99 12.04 40.54 -4.86
CA GLN A 99 12.54 41.14 -6.09
C GLN A 99 11.37 41.56 -6.96
N PHE A 100 11.36 42.78 -7.40
CA PHE A 100 10.45 43.31 -8.39
C PHE A 100 11.22 43.64 -9.68
N HIS A 101 10.69 43.17 -10.79
CA HIS A 101 11.24 43.46 -12.12
C HIS A 101 10.17 44.14 -12.96
N GLU A 102 10.54 45.22 -13.64
CA GLU A 102 9.60 46.11 -14.35
C GLU A 102 8.77 45.38 -15.41
N ALA A 103 9.36 44.35 -16.05
CA ALA A 103 8.69 43.53 -17.07
C ALA A 103 8.09 42.23 -16.54
N TYR A 104 8.58 41.69 -15.43
CA TYR A 104 8.18 40.33 -14.93
C TYR A 104 7.44 40.38 -13.60
N GLY A 105 7.29 41.55 -13.02
CA GLY A 105 6.57 41.77 -11.76
C GLY A 105 7.32 41.31 -10.52
N PHE A 106 6.57 41.01 -9.48
CA PHE A 106 7.07 40.64 -8.16
C PHE A 106 7.36 39.12 -8.07
N SER A 107 8.44 38.77 -7.38
CA SER A 107 8.79 37.40 -7.04
C SER A 107 9.63 37.38 -5.76
N TRP A 108 9.49 36.32 -4.97
CA TRP A 108 10.43 36.03 -3.90
C TRP A 108 11.65 35.27 -4.46
N ILE A 109 12.84 35.70 -4.09
CA ILE A 109 14.07 34.99 -4.48
C ILE A 109 14.53 34.12 -3.31
N VAL A 110 14.62 32.84 -3.53
CA VAL A 110 15.01 31.83 -2.53
C VAL A 110 16.53 31.77 -2.43
N THR A 111 17.05 31.98 -1.23
CA THR A 111 18.49 31.91 -0.90
C THR A 111 18.87 30.66 -0.13
N ASP A 112 17.97 30.11 0.68
CA ASP A 112 18.15 28.82 1.38
C ASP A 112 16.79 28.14 1.64
N ILE A 113 16.82 26.85 1.93
CA ILE A 113 15.66 26.04 2.36
C ILE A 113 16.10 25.19 3.54
N ASP A 114 15.34 25.21 4.63
CA ASP A 114 15.60 24.32 5.77
C ASP A 114 14.95 22.94 5.54
N PRO A 115 15.74 21.91 5.28
CA PRO A 115 15.20 20.58 5.06
C PRO A 115 14.67 19.93 6.35
N THR A 116 15.14 20.37 7.52
CA THR A 116 14.72 19.80 8.82
C THR A 116 13.27 20.12 9.10
N TYR A 117 12.83 21.33 8.75
CA TYR A 117 11.45 21.74 8.86
C TYR A 117 10.51 20.84 8.03
N THR A 118 10.86 20.62 6.76
CA THR A 118 10.07 19.75 5.86
C THR A 118 10.01 18.33 6.37
N LEU A 119 11.12 17.79 6.87
CA LEU A 119 11.17 16.45 7.46
C LEU A 119 10.25 16.33 8.67
N GLY A 120 10.24 17.36 9.54
CA GLY A 120 9.35 17.43 10.71
C GLY A 120 7.86 17.47 10.31
N ASP A 121 7.49 18.22 9.29
CA ASP A 121 6.12 18.26 8.77
C ASP A 121 5.69 16.93 8.16
N MET A 122 6.56 16.27 7.39
CA MET A 122 6.31 14.93 6.84
C MET A 122 6.05 13.90 7.95
N ALA A 123 6.87 13.94 9.01
CA ALA A 123 6.69 13.05 10.16
C ALA A 123 5.36 13.31 10.88
N ARG A 124 4.99 14.59 11.07
CA ARG A 124 3.71 14.99 11.67
C ARG A 124 2.52 14.50 10.83
N ARG A 125 2.53 14.74 9.51
CA ARG A 125 1.47 14.27 8.60
C ARG A 125 1.31 12.75 8.64
N ARG A 126 2.44 12.01 8.66
CA ARG A 126 2.43 10.55 8.81
C ARG A 126 1.74 10.12 10.11
N GLN A 127 2.08 10.75 11.24
CA GLN A 127 1.43 10.46 12.53
C GLN A 127 -0.06 10.76 12.52
N GLU A 128 -0.47 11.83 11.87
CA GLU A 128 -1.88 12.22 11.72
C GLU A 128 -2.67 11.19 10.90
N ILE A 129 -2.10 10.72 9.78
CA ILE A 129 -2.69 9.65 8.98
C ILE A 129 -2.84 8.37 9.80
N VAL A 130 -1.79 7.95 10.49
CA VAL A 130 -1.81 6.74 11.35
C VAL A 130 -2.85 6.86 12.46
N ARG A 131 -2.94 8.04 13.09
CA ARG A 131 -3.96 8.30 14.13
C ARG A 131 -5.37 8.17 13.55
N ARG A 132 -5.62 8.81 12.40
CA ARG A 132 -6.92 8.77 11.74
C ARG A 132 -7.33 7.34 11.37
N LEU A 133 -6.44 6.55 10.79
CA LEU A 133 -6.69 5.14 10.45
C LEU A 133 -7.00 4.29 11.69
N LYS A 134 -6.37 4.59 12.83
CA LYS A 134 -6.66 3.93 14.12
C LYS A 134 -8.00 4.36 14.69
N ASP A 135 -8.32 5.65 14.64
CA ASP A 135 -9.60 6.19 15.12
C ASP A 135 -10.78 5.63 14.30
N GLU A 136 -10.59 5.41 13.01
CA GLU A 136 -11.53 4.76 12.09
C GLU A 136 -11.57 3.22 12.25
N GLY A 137 -10.63 2.64 12.99
CA GLY A 137 -10.55 1.19 13.26
C GLY A 137 -10.09 0.35 12.06
N VAL A 138 -9.56 0.97 11.00
CA VAL A 138 -9.15 0.26 9.77
C VAL A 138 -7.67 -0.13 9.75
N PHE A 139 -6.85 0.43 10.63
CA PHE A 139 -5.39 0.32 10.62
C PHE A 139 -4.85 -1.13 10.58
N ASP A 140 -5.53 -2.06 11.24
CA ASP A 140 -5.07 -3.46 11.35
C ASP A 140 -5.97 -4.45 10.58
N LEU A 141 -6.91 -3.99 9.76
CA LEU A 141 -7.85 -4.87 9.06
C LEU A 141 -7.14 -5.85 8.11
N ASN A 142 -6.20 -5.37 7.31
CA ASN A 142 -5.46 -6.23 6.38
C ASN A 142 -4.54 -7.21 7.12
N LYS A 143 -3.95 -6.81 8.26
CA LYS A 143 -3.11 -7.69 9.10
C LYS A 143 -3.88 -8.85 9.71
N GLN A 144 -5.19 -8.69 9.91
CA GLN A 144 -6.05 -9.74 10.47
C GLN A 144 -6.45 -10.80 9.44
N LEU A 145 -6.24 -10.54 8.15
CA LEU A 145 -6.50 -11.52 7.11
C LEU A 145 -5.51 -12.68 7.24
N PRO A 146 -5.95 -13.94 7.12
CA PRO A 146 -5.00 -15.05 7.07
C PRO A 146 -4.31 -15.07 5.71
N LEU A 147 -2.99 -15.21 5.71
CA LEU A 147 -2.29 -15.57 4.48
C LEU A 147 -2.71 -16.99 4.07
N PRO A 148 -3.22 -17.23 2.86
CA PRO A 148 -3.63 -18.56 2.40
C PRO A 148 -2.48 -19.57 2.52
N LEU A 149 -2.82 -20.80 2.92
CA LEU A 149 -1.82 -21.88 3.03
C LEU A 149 -1.10 -22.13 1.70
N PHE A 150 -1.81 -22.01 0.59
CA PHE A 150 -1.30 -22.18 -0.76
C PHE A 150 -1.35 -20.84 -1.52
N ALA A 151 -0.60 -19.85 -1.04
CA ALA A 151 -0.49 -18.55 -1.70
C ALA A 151 0.40 -18.67 -2.96
N GLN A 152 -0.15 -19.16 -4.05
CA GLN A 152 0.55 -19.39 -5.31
C GLN A 152 0.14 -18.45 -6.44
N ARG A 153 -1.07 -17.87 -6.39
CA ARG A 153 -1.57 -16.89 -7.37
C ARG A 153 -1.35 -15.50 -6.84
N ILE A 154 -0.41 -14.78 -7.41
CA ILE A 154 0.12 -13.54 -6.87
C ILE A 154 -0.17 -12.40 -7.83
N ALA A 155 -0.92 -11.40 -7.38
CA ALA A 155 -1.02 -10.12 -8.06
C ALA A 155 0.13 -9.22 -7.62
N VAL A 156 0.96 -8.76 -8.55
CA VAL A 156 2.11 -7.91 -8.25
C VAL A 156 1.86 -6.50 -8.75
N VAL A 157 1.93 -5.53 -7.85
CA VAL A 157 1.91 -4.10 -8.18
C VAL A 157 3.34 -3.58 -8.22
N SER A 158 3.80 -3.21 -9.41
CA SER A 158 5.17 -2.73 -9.62
C SER A 158 5.31 -1.95 -10.93
N SER A 159 6.45 -1.32 -11.12
CA SER A 159 6.83 -0.77 -12.42
C SER A 159 7.39 -1.88 -13.30
N GLN A 160 7.03 -1.87 -14.58
CA GLN A 160 7.51 -2.85 -15.57
C GLN A 160 9.04 -2.91 -15.69
N THR A 161 9.72 -1.79 -15.45
CA THR A 161 11.18 -1.66 -15.55
C THR A 161 11.88 -1.83 -14.20
N ALA A 162 11.16 -2.19 -13.13
CA ALA A 162 11.74 -2.31 -11.81
C ALA A 162 12.68 -3.52 -11.72
N ALA A 163 13.95 -3.30 -11.41
CA ALA A 163 14.93 -4.38 -11.19
C ALA A 163 14.46 -5.36 -10.10
N GLY A 164 13.86 -4.86 -9.03
CA GLY A 164 13.33 -5.69 -7.95
C GLY A 164 12.18 -6.63 -8.39
N LEU A 165 11.43 -6.28 -9.42
CA LEU A 165 10.44 -7.18 -10.01
C LEU A 165 11.12 -8.39 -10.67
N GLY A 166 12.20 -8.15 -11.42
CA GLY A 166 12.98 -9.23 -12.03
C GLY A 166 13.54 -10.19 -10.98
N ASP A 167 14.14 -9.66 -9.91
CA ASP A 167 14.68 -10.46 -8.80
C ASP A 167 13.58 -11.25 -8.07
N PHE A 168 12.42 -10.64 -7.83
CA PHE A 168 11.25 -11.30 -7.24
C PHE A 168 10.77 -12.48 -8.09
N CYS A 169 10.53 -12.23 -9.37
CA CYS A 169 10.07 -13.26 -10.31
C CYS A 169 11.11 -14.39 -10.46
N HIS A 170 12.40 -14.03 -10.59
CA HIS A 170 13.47 -15.01 -10.69
C HIS A 170 13.52 -15.92 -9.48
N GLN A 171 13.43 -15.37 -8.27
CA GLN A 171 13.48 -16.17 -7.04
C GLN A 171 12.27 -17.10 -6.89
N LEU A 172 11.06 -16.67 -7.28
CA LEU A 172 9.87 -17.51 -7.25
C LEU A 172 9.92 -18.62 -8.30
N THR A 173 10.43 -18.34 -9.50
CA THR A 173 10.51 -19.36 -10.59
C THR A 173 11.65 -20.33 -10.40
N HIS A 174 12.77 -19.92 -9.79
CA HIS A 174 13.95 -20.75 -9.56
C HIS A 174 14.08 -21.19 -8.09
N ASN A 175 12.95 -21.39 -7.38
CA ASN A 175 12.99 -21.87 -6.02
C ASN A 175 13.46 -23.34 -5.95
N GLY A 176 14.32 -23.65 -4.98
CA GLY A 176 14.91 -24.99 -4.82
C GLY A 176 13.92 -26.09 -4.42
N TYR A 177 12.66 -25.78 -4.22
CA TYR A 177 11.62 -26.71 -3.77
C TYR A 177 10.69 -27.17 -4.93
N GLY A 178 10.80 -26.55 -6.11
CA GLY A 178 9.94 -26.87 -7.26
C GLY A 178 8.50 -26.37 -7.13
N PHE A 179 8.24 -25.41 -6.25
CA PHE A 179 6.91 -24.80 -6.14
C PHE A 179 6.62 -23.92 -7.36
N ALA A 180 5.42 -24.07 -7.91
CA ALA A 180 4.93 -23.28 -9.02
C ALA A 180 4.14 -22.06 -8.50
N PHE A 181 4.46 -20.87 -9.01
CA PHE A 181 3.75 -19.63 -8.73
C PHE A 181 3.22 -19.04 -10.03
N THR A 182 2.00 -18.53 -9.98
CA THR A 182 1.40 -17.73 -11.05
C THR A 182 1.51 -16.27 -10.64
N ILE A 183 2.21 -15.47 -11.44
CA ILE A 183 2.50 -14.08 -11.16
C ILE A 183 1.85 -13.23 -12.25
N GLU A 184 1.02 -12.28 -11.88
CA GLU A 184 0.46 -11.30 -12.80
C GLU A 184 0.86 -9.89 -12.37
N LEU A 185 1.35 -9.10 -13.33
CA LEU A 185 1.83 -7.75 -13.09
C LEU A 185 0.75 -6.73 -13.38
N PHE A 186 0.39 -5.95 -12.38
CA PHE A 186 -0.40 -4.73 -12.48
C PHE A 186 0.55 -3.55 -12.43
N THR A 187 0.70 -2.90 -13.58
CA THR A 187 1.70 -1.84 -13.73
C THR A 187 1.30 -0.58 -12.99
N ALA A 188 2.20 -0.07 -12.16
CA ALA A 188 2.02 1.17 -11.45
C ALA A 188 3.31 2.02 -11.44
N THR A 189 3.11 3.33 -11.35
CA THR A 189 4.21 4.26 -11.10
C THR A 189 4.67 4.12 -9.66
N MET A 190 5.94 3.78 -9.46
CA MET A 190 6.49 3.49 -8.13
C MET A 190 7.40 4.60 -7.59
N GLN A 191 7.51 5.73 -8.30
CA GLN A 191 8.36 6.88 -7.94
C GLN A 191 7.78 8.19 -8.45
N GLY A 192 7.98 9.28 -7.71
CA GLY A 192 7.57 10.63 -8.09
C GLY A 192 6.09 10.92 -7.87
N GLU A 193 5.62 11.96 -8.55
CA GLU A 193 4.21 12.37 -8.49
C GLU A 193 3.33 11.34 -9.20
N GLY A 194 2.20 10.99 -8.62
CA GLY A 194 1.26 10.03 -9.19
C GLY A 194 1.39 8.60 -8.67
N VAL A 195 2.32 8.28 -7.77
CA VAL A 195 2.43 6.97 -7.10
C VAL A 195 1.09 6.57 -6.46
N GLU A 196 0.51 7.45 -5.64
CA GLU A 196 -0.77 7.23 -4.97
C GLU A 196 -1.86 6.81 -5.95
N GLN A 197 -2.10 7.65 -6.97
CA GLN A 197 -3.18 7.41 -7.93
C GLN A 197 -2.94 6.14 -8.76
N SER A 198 -1.69 5.91 -9.16
CA SER A 198 -1.33 4.76 -9.99
C SER A 198 -1.44 3.44 -9.21
N VAL A 199 -0.98 3.40 -7.95
CA VAL A 199 -1.08 2.20 -7.11
C VAL A 199 -2.53 1.92 -6.72
N VAL A 200 -3.31 2.96 -6.39
CA VAL A 200 -4.75 2.81 -6.11
C VAL A 200 -5.50 2.31 -7.35
N ALA A 201 -5.17 2.79 -8.55
CA ALA A 201 -5.75 2.28 -9.78
C ALA A 201 -5.43 0.80 -9.99
N ALA A 202 -4.17 0.39 -9.82
CA ALA A 202 -3.76 -1.01 -9.90
C ALA A 202 -4.46 -1.89 -8.84
N LEU A 203 -4.62 -1.40 -7.60
CA LEU A 203 -5.39 -2.09 -6.56
C LEU A 203 -6.86 -2.24 -6.94
N ASN A 204 -7.47 -1.23 -7.56
CA ASN A 204 -8.85 -1.32 -8.05
C ASN A 204 -9.00 -2.33 -9.18
N ASP A 205 -8.01 -2.42 -10.09
CA ASP A 205 -8.00 -3.43 -11.15
C ASP A 205 -7.91 -4.84 -10.55
N ILE A 206 -7.04 -5.06 -9.57
CA ILE A 206 -6.91 -6.33 -8.85
C ILE A 206 -8.22 -6.64 -8.09
N TYR A 207 -8.83 -5.64 -7.49
CA TYR A 207 -10.09 -5.80 -6.75
C TYR A 207 -11.21 -6.40 -7.62
N ASN A 208 -11.30 -6.00 -8.88
CA ASN A 208 -12.30 -6.49 -9.82
C ASN A 208 -12.13 -7.98 -10.15
N VAL A 209 -10.95 -8.54 -9.92
CA VAL A 209 -10.59 -9.95 -10.20
C VAL A 209 -9.98 -10.65 -8.97
N ALA A 210 -10.29 -10.18 -7.78
CA ALA A 210 -9.65 -10.59 -6.53
C ALA A 210 -9.79 -12.10 -6.22
N ASP A 211 -10.82 -12.75 -6.71
CA ASP A 211 -11.04 -14.21 -6.60
C ASP A 211 -10.01 -15.06 -7.36
N GLN A 212 -9.27 -14.43 -8.29
CA GLN A 212 -8.23 -15.11 -9.06
C GLN A 212 -6.88 -15.14 -8.33
N TYR A 213 -6.71 -14.39 -7.25
CA TYR A 213 -5.45 -14.26 -6.53
C TYR A 213 -5.56 -14.68 -5.07
N ASP A 214 -4.42 -15.07 -4.51
CA ASP A 214 -4.30 -15.48 -3.11
C ASP A 214 -3.74 -14.36 -2.24
N CYS A 215 -2.92 -13.48 -2.82
CA CYS A 215 -2.36 -12.30 -2.16
C CYS A 215 -1.93 -11.24 -3.18
N VAL A 216 -1.72 -10.02 -2.69
CA VAL A 216 -1.15 -8.91 -3.45
C VAL A 216 0.25 -8.61 -2.92
N VAL A 217 1.18 -8.34 -3.83
CA VAL A 217 2.55 -7.96 -3.48
C VAL A 217 2.86 -6.60 -4.11
N ILE A 218 3.09 -5.59 -3.29
CA ILE A 218 3.49 -4.26 -3.75
C ILE A 218 5.01 -4.16 -3.59
N ILE A 219 5.73 -4.16 -4.70
CA ILE A 219 7.19 -4.11 -4.69
C ILE A 219 7.71 -2.97 -5.54
N ARG A 220 8.80 -2.40 -5.09
CA ARG A 220 9.49 -1.34 -5.76
C ARG A 220 10.87 -1.79 -6.23
N GLY A 221 11.33 -1.25 -7.36
CA GLY A 221 12.70 -1.45 -7.84
C GLY A 221 13.70 -0.65 -7.00
N GLY A 222 14.90 -1.18 -6.84
CA GLY A 222 16.02 -0.46 -6.24
C GLY A 222 16.39 0.77 -7.08
N GLY A 223 16.56 1.92 -6.44
CA GLY A 223 17.08 3.16 -7.01
C GLY A 223 17.67 4.00 -5.89
N ALA A 224 18.64 4.88 -6.21
CA ALA A 224 19.25 5.78 -5.22
C ALA A 224 18.16 6.59 -4.50
N THR A 225 18.27 6.76 -3.18
CA THR A 225 17.49 7.62 -2.27
C THR A 225 16.17 8.11 -2.87
N SER A 226 15.24 7.21 -3.03
CA SER A 226 14.04 7.49 -3.79
C SER A 226 12.95 7.92 -2.85
N ASP A 227 12.25 8.93 -3.26
CA ASP A 227 11.09 9.48 -2.62
C ASP A 227 10.02 8.40 -2.34
N LEU A 228 9.80 8.11 -1.07
CA LEU A 228 8.80 7.16 -0.58
C LEU A 228 7.50 7.86 -0.18
N SER A 229 7.46 9.17 -0.20
CA SER A 229 6.34 9.95 0.32
C SER A 229 5.02 9.74 -0.43
N GLY A 230 5.06 9.22 -1.67
CA GLY A 230 3.86 8.78 -2.38
C GLY A 230 3.14 7.60 -1.71
N PHE A 231 3.86 6.83 -0.86
CA PHE A 231 3.30 5.74 -0.08
C PHE A 231 2.81 6.18 1.33
N ASP A 232 3.02 7.45 1.70
CA ASP A 232 2.53 8.05 2.93
C ASP A 232 1.21 8.81 2.70
N SER A 233 0.32 8.27 1.92
CA SER A 233 -0.98 8.84 1.59
C SER A 233 -2.09 8.15 2.38
N LEU A 234 -3.06 8.94 2.86
CA LEU A 234 -4.25 8.40 3.53
C LEU A 234 -5.06 7.52 2.59
N MET A 235 -5.32 8.00 1.37
CA MET A 235 -6.13 7.27 0.39
C MET A 235 -5.51 5.91 0.03
N LEU A 236 -4.19 5.85 -0.18
CA LEU A 236 -3.51 4.60 -0.45
C LEU A 236 -3.55 3.66 0.76
N ALA A 237 -3.31 4.18 1.96
CA ALA A 237 -3.35 3.41 3.20
C ALA A 237 -4.74 2.83 3.49
N GLU A 238 -5.81 3.61 3.29
CA GLU A 238 -7.20 3.15 3.40
C GLU A 238 -7.51 2.03 2.40
N ASN A 239 -7.06 2.16 1.15
CA ASN A 239 -7.25 1.13 0.13
C ASN A 239 -6.52 -0.17 0.49
N ILE A 240 -5.28 -0.09 0.99
CA ILE A 240 -4.53 -1.27 1.43
C ILE A 240 -5.18 -1.89 2.67
N ALA A 241 -5.52 -1.09 3.67
CA ALA A 241 -6.12 -1.55 4.92
C ALA A 241 -7.44 -2.30 4.71
N ASN A 242 -8.27 -1.80 3.80
CA ASN A 242 -9.59 -2.39 3.46
C ASN A 242 -9.51 -3.43 2.33
N PHE A 243 -8.31 -3.75 1.83
CA PHE A 243 -8.19 -4.69 0.72
C PHE A 243 -8.60 -6.10 1.13
N PRO A 244 -9.39 -6.83 0.30
CA PRO A 244 -9.93 -8.14 0.67
C PRO A 244 -8.91 -9.27 0.70
N LEU A 245 -7.76 -9.08 0.07
CA LEU A 245 -6.64 -10.01 0.07
C LEU A 245 -5.50 -9.51 0.96
N PRO A 246 -4.69 -10.39 1.55
CA PRO A 246 -3.50 -9.98 2.27
C PRO A 246 -2.52 -9.26 1.32
N VAL A 247 -2.11 -8.08 1.71
CA VAL A 247 -1.16 -7.23 0.97
C VAL A 247 0.22 -7.34 1.61
N ILE A 248 1.20 -7.73 0.82
CA ILE A 248 2.60 -7.79 1.23
C ILE A 248 3.32 -6.61 0.60
N THR A 249 4.03 -5.82 1.39
CA THR A 249 4.80 -4.67 0.88
C THR A 249 6.29 -4.92 0.96
N GLY A 250 6.99 -4.61 -0.13
CA GLY A 250 8.45 -4.61 -0.22
C GLY A 250 8.93 -3.30 -0.84
N ILE A 251 8.57 -2.17 -0.20
CA ILE A 251 8.72 -0.81 -0.73
C ILE A 251 9.98 -0.15 -0.18
N GLY A 252 10.20 -0.21 1.14
CA GLY A 252 11.23 0.53 1.86
C GLY A 252 12.31 -0.33 2.50
N HIS A 253 13.43 0.31 2.87
CA HIS A 253 14.50 -0.29 3.69
C HIS A 253 14.20 -0.12 5.20
N ASP A 254 15.06 -0.67 6.06
CA ASP A 254 14.87 -0.72 7.52
C ASP A 254 14.54 0.62 8.20
N ARG A 255 15.01 1.74 7.64
CA ARG A 255 14.86 3.08 8.22
C ARG A 255 13.70 3.88 7.65
N ASP A 256 13.08 3.43 6.56
CA ASP A 256 12.14 4.21 5.77
C ASP A 256 10.79 3.47 5.67
N GLU A 257 10.15 3.28 6.81
CA GLU A 257 8.82 2.67 6.88
C GLU A 257 7.76 3.68 6.41
N THR A 258 6.92 3.28 5.48
CA THR A 258 5.80 4.10 4.97
C THR A 258 4.49 3.76 5.67
N VAL A 259 3.49 4.65 5.57
CA VAL A 259 2.15 4.35 6.10
C VAL A 259 1.52 3.14 5.38
N ALA A 260 1.79 2.98 4.08
CA ALA A 260 1.38 1.79 3.32
C ALA A 260 1.96 0.50 3.93
N ASP A 261 3.24 0.52 4.34
CA ASP A 261 3.87 -0.62 5.03
C ASP A 261 3.23 -0.91 6.39
N MET A 262 2.85 0.15 7.12
CA MET A 262 2.25 0.02 8.46
C MET A 262 0.87 -0.63 8.46
N VAL A 263 0.08 -0.45 7.40
CA VAL A 263 -1.28 -1.00 7.29
C VAL A 263 -1.33 -2.33 6.54
N ALA A 264 -0.28 -2.67 5.80
CA ALA A 264 -0.19 -3.91 5.04
C ALA A 264 -0.21 -5.15 5.95
N HIS A 265 -0.62 -6.28 5.41
CA HIS A 265 -0.59 -7.57 6.11
C HIS A 265 0.81 -7.92 6.60
N THR A 266 1.78 -7.83 5.70
CA THR A 266 3.20 -8.12 6.02
C THR A 266 4.09 -7.15 5.28
N ARG A 267 4.96 -6.49 6.04
CA ARG A 267 6.06 -5.69 5.50
C ARG A 267 7.30 -6.54 5.36
N VAL A 268 8.00 -6.41 4.23
CA VAL A 268 9.33 -6.99 4.02
C VAL A 268 10.29 -5.92 3.51
N LYS A 269 11.59 -6.15 3.70
CA LYS A 269 12.64 -5.16 3.40
C LYS A 269 12.96 -5.03 1.91
N THR A 270 12.75 -6.10 1.14
CA THR A 270 13.17 -6.17 -0.27
C THR A 270 12.19 -7.02 -1.06
N PRO A 271 12.12 -6.86 -2.39
CA PRO A 271 11.37 -7.75 -3.26
C PRO A 271 11.76 -9.22 -3.11
N THR A 272 13.05 -9.51 -2.93
CA THR A 272 13.55 -10.87 -2.68
C THR A 272 13.06 -11.43 -1.36
N ALA A 273 12.94 -10.60 -0.31
CA ALA A 273 12.36 -11.03 0.96
C ALA A 273 10.86 -11.35 0.83
N ALA A 274 10.12 -10.65 -0.05
CA ALA A 274 8.73 -10.99 -0.36
C ALA A 274 8.62 -12.36 -1.03
N ALA A 275 9.49 -12.64 -1.99
CA ALA A 275 9.56 -13.96 -2.63
C ALA A 275 9.91 -15.06 -1.61
N ALA A 276 10.89 -14.82 -0.75
CA ALA A 276 11.28 -15.76 0.32
C ALA A 276 10.12 -16.05 1.27
N LEU A 277 9.38 -15.02 1.70
CA LEU A 277 8.20 -15.18 2.56
C LEU A 277 7.16 -16.13 1.95
N LEU A 278 6.86 -15.99 0.65
CA LEU A 278 5.89 -16.82 -0.04
C LEU A 278 6.39 -18.26 -0.22
N ILE A 279 7.68 -18.44 -0.53
CA ILE A 279 8.33 -19.74 -0.61
C ILE A 279 8.31 -20.42 0.76
N ASP A 280 8.67 -19.70 1.82
CA ASP A 280 8.71 -20.24 3.18
C ASP A 280 7.31 -20.62 3.69
N ASN A 281 6.26 -19.87 3.31
CA ASN A 281 4.88 -20.20 3.60
C ASN A 281 4.51 -21.58 3.01
N LEU A 282 4.78 -21.80 1.72
CA LEU A 282 4.52 -23.09 1.06
C LEU A 282 5.40 -24.21 1.62
N LYS A 283 6.67 -23.90 1.91
CA LYS A 283 7.58 -24.87 2.53
C LYS A 283 7.07 -25.33 3.89
N ALA A 284 6.61 -24.40 4.73
CA ALA A 284 6.04 -24.76 6.02
C ALA A 284 4.84 -25.70 5.90
N VAL A 285 4.02 -25.53 4.86
CA VAL A 285 2.90 -26.44 4.59
C VAL A 285 3.40 -27.81 4.10
N ALA A 286 4.36 -27.83 3.18
CA ALA A 286 4.98 -29.07 2.70
C ALA A 286 5.63 -29.86 3.86
N ASP A 287 6.41 -29.20 4.71
CA ASP A 287 7.06 -29.80 5.89
C ASP A 287 6.02 -30.37 6.88
N ARG A 288 4.86 -29.73 7.03
CA ARG A 288 3.76 -30.25 7.86
C ARG A 288 3.16 -31.50 7.26
N ILE A 289 2.95 -31.53 5.95
CA ILE A 289 2.43 -32.71 5.22
C ILE A 289 3.42 -33.87 5.34
N ASP A 290 4.71 -33.62 5.07
CA ASP A 290 5.76 -34.64 5.17
C ASP A 290 5.89 -35.19 6.59
N THR A 291 5.79 -34.31 7.59
CA THR A 291 5.85 -34.73 8.99
C THR A 291 4.65 -35.59 9.36
N ALA A 292 3.45 -35.22 8.89
CA ALA A 292 2.25 -36.03 9.09
C ALA A 292 2.35 -37.40 8.40
N ALA A 293 2.84 -37.42 7.15
CA ALA A 293 3.06 -38.66 6.40
C ALA A 293 4.07 -39.59 7.10
N ARG A 294 5.21 -39.04 7.58
CA ARG A 294 6.19 -39.83 8.34
C ARG A 294 5.60 -40.38 9.62
N ARG A 295 4.86 -39.58 10.41
CA ARG A 295 4.19 -40.05 11.63
C ARG A 295 3.22 -41.20 11.36
N ILE A 296 2.45 -41.13 10.26
CA ILE A 296 1.55 -42.20 9.85
C ILE A 296 2.35 -43.45 9.53
N HIS A 297 3.43 -43.31 8.73
CA HIS A 297 4.30 -44.44 8.36
C HIS A 297 4.96 -45.11 9.58
N ASP A 298 5.56 -44.29 10.47
CA ASP A 298 6.27 -44.80 11.65
C ASP A 298 5.32 -45.48 12.63
N ASN A 299 4.15 -44.88 12.89
CA ASN A 299 3.13 -45.51 13.72
C ASN A 299 2.63 -46.84 13.16
N THR A 300 2.42 -46.89 11.83
CA THR A 300 2.01 -48.13 11.17
C THR A 300 3.09 -49.19 11.30
N ARG A 301 4.35 -48.80 11.08
CA ARG A 301 5.50 -49.71 11.20
C ARG A 301 5.66 -50.27 12.64
N LEU A 302 5.56 -49.38 13.64
CA LEU A 302 5.61 -49.78 15.05
C LEU A 302 4.46 -50.73 15.45
N LEU A 303 3.25 -50.46 14.95
CA LEU A 303 2.11 -51.37 15.15
C LEU A 303 2.35 -52.73 14.54
N MET A 304 2.82 -52.78 13.28
CA MET A 304 3.15 -54.02 12.61
C MET A 304 4.27 -54.79 13.33
N GLN A 305 5.34 -54.12 13.75
CA GLN A 305 6.40 -54.76 14.53
C GLN A 305 5.94 -55.32 15.86
N ARG A 306 5.08 -54.57 16.58
CA ARG A 306 4.51 -55.04 17.87
C ARG A 306 3.66 -56.30 17.67
N GLU A 307 2.81 -56.30 16.64
CA GLU A 307 1.94 -57.44 16.38
C GLU A 307 2.72 -58.64 15.84
N THR A 308 3.77 -58.42 15.02
CA THR A 308 4.68 -59.51 14.58
C THR A 308 5.42 -60.12 15.77
N GLN A 309 6.02 -59.27 16.66
CA GLN A 309 6.67 -59.78 17.88
C GLN A 309 5.69 -60.50 18.83
N ARG A 310 4.46 -60.07 18.87
CA ARG A 310 3.42 -60.75 19.65
C ARG A 310 3.05 -62.10 19.06
N LEU A 311 2.94 -62.18 17.74
CA LEU A 311 2.75 -63.43 17.02
C LEU A 311 3.91 -64.41 17.24
N ASP A 312 5.17 -63.93 17.08
CA ASP A 312 6.36 -64.74 17.28
C ASP A 312 6.42 -65.31 18.72
N ARG A 313 6.13 -64.45 19.72
CA ARG A 313 6.08 -64.86 21.14
C ARG A 313 5.02 -65.95 21.38
N ILE A 314 3.84 -65.77 20.78
CA ILE A 314 2.76 -66.76 20.90
C ILE A 314 3.14 -68.08 20.19
N THR A 315 3.75 -68.00 19.00
CA THR A 315 4.22 -69.14 18.22
C THR A 315 5.28 -69.94 18.99
N HIS A 316 6.23 -69.28 19.68
CA HIS A 316 7.24 -69.95 20.52
C HIS A 316 6.68 -70.56 21.81
N LEU A 317 5.54 -70.10 22.32
CA LEU A 317 4.90 -70.63 23.51
C LEU A 317 4.01 -71.85 23.23
N ILE A 318 3.54 -71.98 22.00
CA ILE A 318 2.61 -73.07 21.58
C ILE A 318 3.25 -74.48 21.75
N PRO A 319 4.53 -74.71 21.35
CA PRO A 319 5.14 -76.04 21.49
C PRO A 319 5.17 -76.55 22.96
N THR A 320 5.30 -75.62 23.89
CA THR A 320 5.43 -75.94 25.31
C THR A 320 4.12 -76.43 25.98
N TYR A 321 2.99 -76.06 25.41
CA TYR A 321 1.65 -76.39 25.94
C TYR A 321 0.85 -77.39 25.08
N LEU A 322 1.45 -77.90 23.99
CA LEU A 322 0.75 -78.68 22.96
C LEU A 322 0.25 -80.02 23.47
N SER A 323 0.78 -80.59 24.53
CA SER A 323 0.39 -81.93 24.99
C SER A 323 -0.86 -81.98 25.93
N LEU A 324 -1.29 -80.85 26.46
CA LEU A 324 -2.40 -80.88 27.43
C LEU A 324 -3.63 -80.07 27.05
N VAL A 325 -3.57 -79.12 26.08
CA VAL A 325 -4.66 -78.19 25.82
C VAL A 325 -4.88 -77.90 24.34
N THR A 326 -4.41 -78.69 23.43
CA THR A 326 -4.43 -78.46 21.98
C THR A 326 -5.75 -77.99 21.44
N THR A 327 -6.82 -78.75 21.67
CA THR A 327 -8.13 -78.42 21.09
C THR A 327 -8.74 -77.13 21.66
N ARG A 328 -8.53 -76.90 22.94
CA ARG A 328 -9.11 -75.70 23.59
C ARG A 328 -8.28 -74.42 23.31
N GLN A 329 -6.97 -74.57 23.17
CA GLN A 329 -6.11 -73.48 22.82
C GLN A 329 -6.13 -73.11 21.33
N THR A 330 -6.27 -74.17 20.44
CA THR A 330 -6.45 -73.90 18.99
C THR A 330 -7.74 -73.12 18.75
N SER A 331 -8.86 -73.58 19.37
CA SER A 331 -10.15 -72.84 19.25
C SER A 331 -10.08 -71.43 19.85
N ARG A 332 -9.25 -71.20 20.92
CA ARG A 332 -9.06 -69.91 21.48
C ARG A 332 -8.16 -69.02 20.65
N LEU A 333 -7.14 -69.58 20.00
CA LEU A 333 -6.28 -68.90 19.05
C LEU A 333 -7.05 -68.46 17.78
N ASP A 334 -7.88 -69.35 17.23
CA ASP A 334 -8.73 -69.05 16.08
C ASP A 334 -9.70 -67.89 16.40
N THR A 335 -10.28 -67.94 17.60
CA THR A 335 -11.17 -66.87 18.07
C THR A 335 -10.41 -65.55 18.24
N LEU A 336 -9.19 -65.57 18.81
CA LEU A 336 -8.36 -64.36 18.97
C LEU A 336 -7.88 -63.81 17.66
N SER A 337 -7.48 -64.67 16.73
CA SER A 337 -7.06 -64.29 15.36
C SER A 337 -8.21 -63.60 14.60
N SER A 338 -9.44 -64.23 14.67
CA SER A 338 -10.62 -63.62 14.06
C SER A 338 -10.98 -62.29 14.69
N ARG A 339 -10.88 -62.18 16.02
CA ARG A 339 -11.14 -60.89 16.72
C ARG A 339 -10.08 -59.85 16.40
N LEU A 340 -8.81 -60.25 16.21
CA LEU A 340 -7.72 -59.35 15.81
C LEU A 340 -7.95 -58.84 14.39
N ALA A 341 -8.30 -59.76 13.46
CA ALA A 341 -8.61 -59.39 12.08
C ALA A 341 -9.79 -58.41 12.01
N THR A 342 -10.88 -58.75 12.76
CA THR A 342 -12.05 -57.86 12.79
C THR A 342 -11.74 -56.51 13.45
N ALA A 343 -10.96 -56.52 14.54
CA ALA A 343 -10.57 -55.26 15.23
C ALA A 343 -9.62 -54.41 14.35
N ALA A 344 -8.67 -55.07 13.63
CA ALA A 344 -7.78 -54.37 12.71
C ALA A 344 -8.55 -53.79 11.54
N THR A 345 -9.45 -54.57 10.93
CA THR A 345 -10.30 -54.07 9.85
C THR A 345 -11.19 -52.93 10.31
N THR A 346 -11.83 -53.09 11.48
CA THR A 346 -12.68 -52.02 12.05
C THR A 346 -11.87 -50.79 12.43
N ALA A 347 -10.63 -50.97 12.91
CA ALA A 347 -9.77 -49.84 13.24
C ALA A 347 -9.32 -49.09 11.98
N VAL A 348 -8.92 -49.83 10.93
CA VAL A 348 -8.56 -49.25 9.62
C VAL A 348 -9.77 -48.59 8.98
N GLU A 349 -10.94 -49.24 9.01
CA GLU A 349 -12.18 -48.64 8.50
C GLU A 349 -12.57 -47.38 9.27
N ARG A 350 -12.47 -47.41 10.62
CA ARG A 350 -12.73 -46.21 11.42
C ARG A 350 -11.79 -45.04 11.12
N GLN A 351 -10.50 -45.34 10.88
CA GLN A 351 -9.54 -44.32 10.51
C GLN A 351 -9.76 -43.83 9.07
N SER A 352 -10.09 -44.74 8.16
CA SER A 352 -10.45 -44.39 6.77
C SER A 352 -11.70 -43.48 6.73
N VAL A 353 -12.75 -43.88 7.47
CA VAL A 353 -13.98 -43.04 7.59
C VAL A 353 -13.66 -41.69 8.25
N ARG A 354 -12.78 -41.65 9.25
CA ARG A 354 -12.36 -40.39 9.88
C ARG A 354 -11.60 -39.48 8.93
N LEU A 355 -10.72 -40.08 8.10
CA LEU A 355 -10.00 -39.37 7.03
C LEU A 355 -10.98 -38.81 6.00
N GLN A 356 -11.90 -39.66 5.51
CA GLN A 356 -12.94 -39.25 4.56
C GLN A 356 -13.84 -38.13 5.12
N MET A 357 -14.22 -38.23 6.39
CA MET A 357 -14.99 -37.16 7.06
C MET A 357 -14.19 -35.88 7.20
N ALA A 358 -12.88 -35.99 7.49
CA ALA A 358 -12.00 -34.80 7.58
C ALA A 358 -11.82 -34.17 6.21
N GLU A 359 -11.56 -34.95 5.16
CA GLU A 359 -11.51 -34.48 3.76
C GLU A 359 -12.83 -33.84 3.33
N GLY A 360 -13.96 -34.55 3.65
CA GLY A 360 -15.30 -34.02 3.34
C GLY A 360 -15.67 -32.71 4.10
N ARG A 361 -14.99 -32.44 5.21
CA ARG A 361 -15.18 -31.18 5.97
C ARG A 361 -14.32 -30.04 5.45
N ILE A 362 -13.14 -30.37 4.87
CA ILE A 362 -12.22 -29.35 4.38
C ILE A 362 -12.86 -28.56 3.22
N ARG A 363 -13.36 -29.28 2.22
CA ARG A 363 -13.97 -28.65 1.04
C ARG A 363 -15.14 -27.73 1.39
N PRO A 364 -16.15 -28.16 2.16
CA PRO A 364 -17.26 -27.26 2.55
C PRO A 364 -16.83 -26.15 3.53
N ALA A 365 -15.76 -26.36 4.31
CA ALA A 365 -15.22 -25.30 5.17
C ALA A 365 -14.51 -24.22 4.34
N VAL A 366 -13.73 -24.65 3.33
CA VAL A 366 -13.11 -23.74 2.36
C VAL A 366 -14.20 -23.01 1.57
N ASP A 367 -15.21 -23.71 1.06
CA ASP A 367 -16.30 -23.09 0.31
C ASP A 367 -17.11 -22.09 1.15
N ARG A 368 -17.41 -22.44 2.40
CA ARG A 368 -18.08 -21.51 3.33
C ARG A 368 -17.23 -20.28 3.60
N ARG A 369 -15.91 -20.46 3.79
CA ARG A 369 -14.98 -19.34 4.03
C ARG A 369 -14.83 -18.49 2.79
N MET A 370 -14.72 -19.12 1.60
CA MET A 370 -14.72 -18.42 0.31
C MET A 370 -15.99 -17.62 0.08
N THR A 371 -17.13 -18.18 0.43
CA THR A 371 -18.44 -17.50 0.31
C THR A 371 -18.54 -16.33 1.28
N ALA A 372 -18.08 -16.50 2.53
CA ALA A 372 -18.09 -15.43 3.51
C ALA A 372 -17.14 -14.27 3.11
N GLU A 373 -15.95 -14.59 2.57
CA GLU A 373 -15.03 -13.56 2.09
C GLU A 373 -15.56 -12.89 0.80
N ARG A 374 -16.22 -13.65 -0.09
CA ARG A 374 -16.92 -13.04 -1.24
C ARG A 374 -17.99 -12.03 -0.79
N HIS A 375 -18.81 -12.40 0.19
CA HIS A 375 -19.83 -11.49 0.73
C HIS A 375 -19.21 -10.26 1.38
N ARG A 376 -18.08 -10.44 2.08
CA ARG A 376 -17.31 -9.32 2.67
C ARG A 376 -16.74 -8.38 1.60
N ILE A 377 -16.23 -8.95 0.49
CA ILE A 377 -15.77 -8.21 -0.68
C ILE A 377 -16.93 -7.39 -1.27
N GLU A 378 -18.09 -8.00 -1.43
CA GLU A 378 -19.26 -7.36 -2.00
C GLU A 378 -19.75 -6.18 -1.15
N MET A 379 -19.74 -6.34 0.16
CA MET A 379 -20.04 -5.25 1.11
C MET A 379 -19.00 -4.13 1.07
N MET A 380 -17.73 -4.46 0.91
CA MET A 380 -16.66 -3.47 0.76
C MET A 380 -16.74 -2.73 -0.57
N SER A 381 -17.08 -3.45 -1.67
CA SER A 381 -17.29 -2.85 -2.98
C SER A 381 -18.42 -1.80 -2.97
N GLN A 382 -19.50 -2.12 -2.30
CA GLN A 382 -20.62 -1.17 -2.14
C GLN A 382 -20.20 0.08 -1.35
N ARG A 383 -19.36 -0.10 -0.31
CA ARG A 383 -18.81 1.05 0.45
C ARG A 383 -17.84 1.88 -0.39
N LEU A 384 -17.02 1.23 -1.21
CA LEU A 384 -16.08 1.93 -2.12
C LEU A 384 -16.82 2.70 -3.21
N ALA A 385 -17.85 2.07 -3.81
CA ALA A 385 -18.70 2.71 -4.81
C ALA A 385 -19.43 3.93 -4.25
N ALA A 386 -19.77 3.93 -2.95
CA ALA A 386 -20.39 5.07 -2.29
C ALA A 386 -19.42 6.26 -2.12
N LEU A 387 -18.12 6.03 -2.18
CA LEU A 387 -17.07 7.05 -2.06
C LEU A 387 -16.57 7.55 -3.43
N ASP A 388 -17.07 6.98 -4.52
CA ASP A 388 -16.67 7.38 -5.87
C ASP A 388 -17.22 8.78 -6.20
N PRO A 389 -16.34 9.76 -6.39
CA PRO A 389 -16.75 11.09 -6.79
C PRO A 389 -17.55 11.11 -8.11
N GLN A 390 -17.31 10.15 -9.00
CA GLN A 390 -18.02 10.01 -10.25
C GLN A 390 -19.50 9.65 -10.03
N LEU A 391 -19.79 8.89 -8.99
CA LEU A 391 -21.17 8.52 -8.62
C LEU A 391 -21.93 9.72 -8.07
N LEU A 392 -21.25 10.60 -7.34
CA LEU A 392 -21.84 11.87 -6.89
C LEU A 392 -22.12 12.79 -8.09
N LEU A 393 -21.18 12.89 -9.00
CA LEU A 393 -21.36 13.67 -10.22
C LEU A 393 -22.51 13.12 -11.09
N SER A 394 -22.65 11.80 -11.19
CA SER A 394 -23.74 11.17 -11.96
C SER A 394 -25.14 11.39 -11.35
N ARG A 395 -25.22 11.67 -10.04
CA ARG A 395 -26.47 12.00 -9.34
C ARG A 395 -26.85 13.48 -9.44
N GLY A 396 -26.13 14.25 -10.26
CA GLY A 396 -26.43 15.67 -10.48
C GLY A 396 -25.64 16.64 -9.62
N TYR A 397 -24.74 16.13 -8.77
CA TYR A 397 -23.77 17.00 -8.09
C TYR A 397 -22.72 17.45 -9.10
N SER A 398 -22.13 18.57 -8.85
CA SER A 398 -21.04 19.12 -9.64
C SER A 398 -19.91 19.58 -8.72
N ILE A 399 -18.72 19.54 -9.22
CA ILE A 399 -17.55 20.07 -8.52
C ILE A 399 -17.13 21.34 -9.26
N THR A 400 -17.28 22.45 -8.58
CA THR A 400 -16.83 23.76 -9.08
C THR A 400 -15.43 24.04 -8.58
N THR A 401 -14.56 24.41 -9.49
CA THR A 401 -13.17 24.72 -9.18
C THR A 401 -12.81 26.13 -9.65
N LEU A 402 -11.96 26.78 -8.89
CA LEU A 402 -11.28 28.01 -9.28
C LEU A 402 -9.79 27.72 -9.31
N ASN A 403 -9.17 27.90 -10.46
CA ASN A 403 -7.74 27.60 -10.66
C ASN A 403 -7.35 26.17 -10.23
N GLY A 404 -8.21 25.18 -10.50
CA GLY A 404 -7.97 23.77 -10.20
C GLY A 404 -8.26 23.35 -8.76
N LYS A 405 -8.74 24.24 -7.88
CA LYS A 405 -9.15 23.91 -6.51
C LYS A 405 -10.66 23.96 -6.35
N ALA A 406 -11.21 22.97 -5.66
CA ALA A 406 -12.67 22.91 -5.42
C ALA A 406 -13.13 24.09 -4.56
N VAL A 407 -14.14 24.76 -5.02
CA VAL A 407 -14.80 25.87 -4.30
C VAL A 407 -15.87 25.27 -3.42
N THR A 408 -15.72 25.40 -2.12
CA THR A 408 -16.67 24.90 -1.12
C THR A 408 -17.43 26.00 -0.42
N ASP A 409 -17.01 27.23 -0.58
CA ASP A 409 -17.62 28.40 0.01
C ASP A 409 -17.69 29.55 -1.02
N SER A 410 -18.79 30.24 -1.04
CA SER A 410 -19.01 31.40 -1.91
C SER A 410 -18.00 32.54 -1.68
N CYS A 411 -17.46 32.66 -0.47
CA CYS A 411 -16.44 33.65 -0.12
C CYS A 411 -15.10 33.45 -0.86
N GLN A 412 -14.90 32.30 -1.48
CA GLN A 412 -13.70 31.97 -2.28
C GLN A 412 -13.76 32.56 -3.69
N LEU A 413 -14.90 33.15 -4.07
CA LEU A 413 -15.12 33.68 -5.40
C LEU A 413 -15.26 35.21 -5.33
N SER A 414 -14.78 35.86 -6.36
CA SER A 414 -14.99 37.28 -6.59
C SER A 414 -15.76 37.48 -7.90
N PRO A 415 -16.57 38.55 -8.00
CA PRO A 415 -17.19 38.90 -9.28
C PRO A 415 -16.11 39.08 -10.36
N GLY A 416 -16.25 38.34 -11.43
CA GLY A 416 -15.28 38.31 -12.51
C GLY A 416 -14.46 37.03 -12.61
N ASP A 417 -14.38 36.23 -11.56
CA ASP A 417 -13.66 34.95 -11.55
C ASP A 417 -14.27 33.96 -12.53
N VAL A 418 -13.41 33.24 -13.21
CA VAL A 418 -13.81 32.16 -14.09
C VAL A 418 -13.67 30.85 -13.32
N VAL A 419 -14.81 30.22 -13.06
CA VAL A 419 -14.88 28.94 -12.38
C VAL A 419 -15.15 27.83 -13.40
N GLU A 420 -14.48 26.71 -13.22
CA GLU A 420 -14.75 25.51 -13.99
C GLU A 420 -15.60 24.56 -13.14
N THR A 421 -16.79 24.25 -13.63
CA THR A 421 -17.67 23.28 -12.99
C THR A 421 -17.64 21.97 -13.73
N ARG A 422 -17.14 20.95 -13.05
CA ARG A 422 -17.10 19.57 -13.57
C ARG A 422 -18.40 18.87 -13.28
N LEU A 423 -19.02 18.37 -14.33
CA LEU A 423 -20.23 17.56 -14.30
C LEU A 423 -19.86 16.07 -14.54
N ALA A 424 -20.85 15.19 -14.47
CA ALA A 424 -20.66 13.78 -14.80
C ALA A 424 -20.10 13.57 -16.22
N LYS A 425 -20.51 14.36 -17.17
CA LYS A 425 -19.98 14.35 -18.54
C LYS A 425 -19.64 15.78 -18.92
N GLY A 426 -18.36 16.05 -19.04
CA GLY A 426 -17.86 17.35 -19.45
C GLY A 426 -17.65 18.34 -18.30
N ARG A 427 -17.31 19.54 -18.70
CA ARG A 427 -17.06 20.68 -17.81
C ARG A 427 -17.62 21.96 -18.43
N VAL A 428 -17.97 22.86 -17.60
CA VAL A 428 -18.49 24.16 -17.99
C VAL A 428 -17.61 25.22 -17.35
N GLU A 429 -17.16 26.14 -18.12
CA GLU A 429 -16.55 27.35 -17.59
C GLU A 429 -17.63 28.43 -17.46
N ALA A 430 -17.71 29.02 -16.30
CA ALA A 430 -18.63 30.08 -16.01
C ALA A 430 -17.92 31.26 -15.36
N LYS A 431 -18.29 32.45 -15.72
CA LYS A 431 -17.76 33.64 -15.09
C LYS A 431 -18.70 34.06 -13.95
N THR A 432 -18.15 34.22 -12.79
CA THR A 432 -18.90 34.66 -11.61
C THR A 432 -19.41 36.10 -11.83
N VAL A 433 -20.70 36.28 -11.90
CA VAL A 433 -21.31 37.60 -12.11
C VAL A 433 -21.54 38.30 -10.77
N ALA A 434 -22.01 37.56 -9.78
CA ALA A 434 -22.23 38.06 -8.44
C ALA A 434 -21.99 36.94 -7.41
N VAL A 435 -21.52 37.29 -6.25
CA VAL A 435 -21.30 36.40 -5.12
C VAL A 435 -22.20 36.86 -3.98
N TYR A 436 -23.07 35.94 -3.54
CA TYR A 436 -23.91 36.19 -2.37
C TYR A 436 -23.33 35.37 -1.21
N LYS A 437 -23.01 36.07 -0.13
CA LYS A 437 -22.54 35.43 1.11
C LYS A 437 -23.79 34.92 1.84
N GLY A 438 -23.81 33.61 2.08
CA GLY A 438 -24.82 32.96 2.92
C GLY A 438 -24.56 33.22 4.40
#